data_544d4bd2f0532e2a58e2fa0c129f9cee
#
_entry.id   544d4bd2f0532e2a58e2fa0c129f9cee
#
_cell.length_a   1.000
_cell.length_b   1.000
_cell.length_c   1.000
_cell.angle_alpha   90.00
_cell.angle_beta   90.00
_cell.angle_gamma   90.00
#
_symmetry.space_group_name_H-M   'P 1'
#
loop_
_entity.id
_entity.type
_entity.pdbx_description
1 polymer ?
#
loop_
_entity_poly.entity_id
_entity_poly.type
_entity_poly.pdbx_seq_one_letter_code
_entity_poly.pdbx_strand_id
1 'polypeptide(L)'
;MIIRFQIVKSAVIEAVKNATYMKARIDSAADEKATKMSLQETAGTEDVHDRTLTHDFRTALEVVKTILVDYIVPTAQTIGDNVIFYNETDDDVVDFTLDVSRRYNGTLTDTLARMTAKYVEDYMMYQWWLKTSNQKQAEPYQAFLVFDEQNIRRCFVLSGPRVPTVPYTQSLTAKVDGSESDGGVTIALDDEDVTLSYTIDDGAIDDIEARSSDPEIMEVQRDRKPHCFRLKAKNTGVVTITLFSRHSDKIETEVEITIAKEV
;
A
#
# COMPACT_ATOMS: atom_id res chain seq x y z
N MET A 1 -5.95 2.93 6.61
CA MET A 1 -4.96 1.85 6.88
C MET A 1 -3.72 2.11 6.05
N ILE A 2 -2.55 2.18 6.69
CA ILE A 2 -1.31 2.47 5.97
C ILE A 2 -0.70 1.15 5.46
N ILE A 3 -0.39 1.10 4.18
CA ILE A 3 0.40 0.03 3.57
C ILE A 3 1.68 0.61 2.97
N ARG A 4 2.74 -0.20 2.90
CA ARG A 4 4.04 0.21 2.35
C ARG A 4 4.59 -0.86 1.45
N PHE A 5 5.21 -0.44 0.36
CA PHE A 5 5.99 -1.31 -0.52
C PHE A 5 7.13 -0.53 -1.17
N GLN A 6 8.09 -1.24 -1.75
CA GLN A 6 9.30 -0.69 -2.33
C GLN A 6 9.48 -1.15 -3.77
N ILE A 7 10.06 -0.30 -4.59
CA ILE A 7 10.53 -0.64 -5.94
C ILE A 7 12.04 -0.39 -5.97
N VAL A 8 12.79 -1.41 -6.38
CA VAL A 8 14.26 -1.34 -6.50
C VAL A 8 14.62 -0.99 -7.93
N LYS A 9 15.22 0.20 -8.13
CA LYS A 9 15.60 0.74 -9.45
C LYS A 9 16.54 -0.19 -10.21
N SER A 10 17.61 -0.65 -9.56
CA SER A 10 18.59 -1.55 -10.17
C SER A 10 17.96 -2.84 -10.68
N ALA A 11 17.04 -3.44 -9.92
CA ALA A 11 16.34 -4.67 -10.32
C ALA A 11 15.46 -4.45 -11.56
N VAL A 12 14.76 -3.33 -11.65
CA VAL A 12 13.93 -3.01 -12.82
C VAL A 12 14.81 -2.72 -14.05
N ILE A 13 15.88 -1.94 -13.90
CA ILE A 13 16.82 -1.65 -14.99
C ILE A 13 17.47 -2.94 -15.50
N GLU A 14 17.87 -3.84 -14.60
CA GLU A 14 18.41 -5.14 -14.97
C GLU A 14 17.39 -5.99 -15.73
N ALA A 15 16.14 -6.01 -15.31
CA ALA A 15 15.06 -6.72 -16.01
C ALA A 15 14.89 -6.19 -17.45
N VAL A 16 14.91 -4.86 -17.65
CA VAL A 16 14.83 -4.23 -18.97
C VAL A 16 16.05 -4.59 -19.83
N LYS A 17 17.27 -4.52 -19.28
CA LYS A 17 18.49 -4.93 -19.98
C LYS A 17 18.43 -6.40 -20.43
N ASN A 18 18.01 -7.28 -19.53
CA ASN A 18 17.87 -8.71 -19.81
C ASN A 18 16.82 -8.97 -20.91
N ALA A 19 15.67 -8.29 -20.85
CA ALA A 19 14.60 -8.44 -21.84
C ALA A 19 15.05 -8.00 -23.23
N THR A 20 15.72 -6.84 -23.34
CA THR A 20 16.27 -6.35 -24.63
C THR A 20 17.36 -7.26 -25.16
N TYR A 21 18.24 -7.77 -24.31
CA TYR A 21 19.28 -8.73 -24.70
C TYR A 21 18.71 -10.05 -25.19
N MET A 22 17.75 -10.63 -24.50
CA MET A 22 17.09 -11.86 -24.92
C MET A 22 16.37 -11.70 -26.26
N LYS A 23 15.70 -10.57 -26.46
CA LYS A 23 15.07 -10.23 -27.73
C LYS A 23 16.09 -10.14 -28.86
N ALA A 24 17.19 -9.41 -28.64
CA ALA A 24 18.28 -9.29 -29.61
C ALA A 24 18.87 -10.65 -30.00
N ARG A 25 19.01 -11.59 -29.07
CA ARG A 25 19.46 -12.96 -29.37
C ARG A 25 18.48 -13.75 -30.22
N ILE A 26 17.19 -13.61 -29.98
CA ILE A 26 16.16 -14.27 -30.79
C ILE A 26 16.19 -13.73 -32.23
N ASP A 27 16.25 -12.43 -32.38
CA ASP A 27 16.25 -11.77 -33.69
C ASP A 27 17.56 -12.05 -34.45
N SER A 28 18.71 -12.10 -33.75
CA SER A 28 20.01 -12.41 -34.36
C SER A 28 20.15 -13.86 -34.84
N ALA A 29 19.39 -14.78 -34.28
CA ALA A 29 19.36 -16.16 -34.72
C ALA A 29 18.67 -16.35 -36.09
N ALA A 30 17.93 -15.33 -36.54
CA ALA A 30 17.15 -15.40 -37.77
C ALA A 30 17.91 -14.90 -39.04
N ASP A 31 18.85 -13.94 -38.90
CA ASP A 31 19.59 -13.36 -40.02
C ASP A 31 20.86 -12.60 -39.55
N GLU A 32 21.97 -12.74 -40.30
CA GLU A 32 23.24 -12.06 -40.02
C GLU A 32 23.15 -10.50 -40.11
N LYS A 33 22.22 -9.99 -40.90
CA LYS A 33 21.92 -8.55 -41.03
C LYS A 33 21.10 -8.06 -39.84
N ALA A 34 20.23 -8.90 -39.27
CA ALA A 34 19.49 -8.64 -38.05
C ALA A 34 20.41 -8.57 -36.84
N THR A 35 21.53 -9.29 -36.82
CA THR A 35 22.52 -9.28 -35.73
C THR A 35 23.09 -7.89 -35.47
N LYS A 36 23.41 -7.10 -36.52
CA LYS A 36 23.96 -5.77 -36.33
C LYS A 36 22.92 -4.75 -35.82
N MET A 37 21.69 -4.86 -36.28
CA MET A 37 20.58 -4.01 -35.79
C MET A 37 20.21 -4.38 -34.36
N SER A 38 20.11 -5.66 -34.04
CA SER A 38 19.73 -6.14 -32.71
C SER A 38 20.76 -5.76 -31.64
N LEU A 39 22.05 -5.73 -31.95
CA LEU A 39 23.08 -5.26 -31.04
C LEU A 39 22.96 -3.76 -30.74
N GLN A 40 22.51 -2.95 -31.71
CA GLN A 40 22.26 -1.52 -31.51
C GLN A 40 20.99 -1.25 -30.69
N GLU A 41 20.04 -2.19 -30.70
CA GLU A 41 18.79 -2.09 -29.97
C GLU A 41 18.89 -2.62 -28.52
N THR A 42 19.99 -3.30 -28.17
CA THR A 42 20.22 -3.85 -26.83
C THR A 42 20.61 -2.72 -25.86
N ALA A 43 19.90 -2.63 -24.76
CA ALA A 43 20.27 -1.76 -23.64
C ALA A 43 21.54 -2.32 -22.96
N GLY A 44 22.68 -1.71 -23.28
CA GLY A 44 23.99 -2.13 -22.77
C GLY A 44 24.38 -1.48 -21.45
N THR A 45 25.65 -1.67 -21.07
CA THR A 45 26.27 -1.10 -19.86
C THR A 45 26.93 0.26 -20.14
N GLU A 46 26.69 0.87 -21.30
CA GLU A 46 27.23 2.19 -21.61
C GLU A 46 26.57 3.26 -20.74
N ASP A 47 27.35 4.26 -20.30
CA ASP A 47 26.87 5.37 -19.45
C ASP A 47 25.64 6.09 -20.04
N VAL A 48 25.57 6.19 -21.36
CA VAL A 48 24.44 6.83 -22.05
C VAL A 48 23.16 6.01 -21.89
N HIS A 49 23.26 4.67 -21.98
CA HIS A 49 22.12 3.78 -21.78
C HIS A 49 21.64 3.84 -20.32
N ASP A 50 22.55 3.82 -19.37
CA ASP A 50 22.22 3.89 -17.95
C ASP A 50 21.53 5.21 -17.59
N ARG A 51 22.00 6.32 -18.11
CA ARG A 51 21.33 7.63 -17.93
C ARG A 51 19.94 7.64 -18.56
N THR A 52 19.80 7.09 -19.76
CA THR A 52 18.50 7.01 -20.44
C THR A 52 17.53 6.14 -19.66
N LEU A 53 17.94 4.95 -19.21
CA LEU A 53 17.12 4.04 -18.42
C LEU A 53 16.75 4.65 -17.06
N THR A 54 17.69 5.35 -16.41
CA THR A 54 17.40 6.07 -15.16
C THR A 54 16.36 7.17 -15.36
N HIS A 55 16.44 7.92 -16.44
CA HIS A 55 15.44 8.93 -16.78
C HIS A 55 14.07 8.31 -17.06
N ASP A 56 14.03 7.21 -17.82
CA ASP A 56 12.78 6.51 -18.13
C ASP A 56 12.14 5.89 -16.87
N PHE A 57 12.96 5.35 -15.97
CA PHE A 57 12.51 4.87 -14.69
C PHE A 57 11.83 5.98 -13.87
N ARG A 58 12.45 7.16 -13.78
CA ARG A 58 11.85 8.31 -13.07
C ARG A 58 10.53 8.74 -13.69
N THR A 59 10.49 8.83 -15.02
CA THR A 59 9.27 9.19 -15.74
C THR A 59 8.16 8.16 -15.47
N ALA A 60 8.49 6.87 -15.49
CA ALA A 60 7.56 5.81 -15.16
C ALA A 60 7.02 5.93 -13.73
N LEU A 61 7.87 6.27 -12.76
CA LEU A 61 7.47 6.50 -11.37
C LEU A 61 6.49 7.67 -11.23
N GLU A 62 6.69 8.77 -11.98
CA GLU A 62 5.74 9.89 -11.95
C GLU A 62 4.37 9.47 -12.50
N VAL A 63 4.33 8.64 -13.54
CA VAL A 63 3.07 8.08 -14.02
C VAL A 63 2.43 7.17 -12.97
N VAL A 64 3.20 6.31 -12.33
CA VAL A 64 2.71 5.46 -11.22
C VAL A 64 2.14 6.30 -10.08
N LYS A 65 2.84 7.37 -9.67
CA LYS A 65 2.32 8.30 -8.65
C LYS A 65 0.98 8.91 -9.08
N THR A 66 0.80 9.21 -10.37
CA THR A 66 -0.48 9.70 -10.87
C THR A 66 -1.59 8.64 -10.80
N ILE A 67 -1.25 7.36 -11.08
CA ILE A 67 -2.20 6.25 -10.95
C ILE A 67 -2.63 6.05 -9.48
N LEU A 68 -1.70 6.26 -8.56
CA LEU A 68 -1.88 6.04 -7.12
C LEU A 68 -2.24 7.31 -6.33
N VAL A 69 -2.47 8.45 -7.00
CA VAL A 69 -2.60 9.77 -6.38
C VAL A 69 -3.63 9.83 -5.24
N ASP A 70 -4.74 9.11 -5.39
CA ASP A 70 -5.82 9.09 -4.40
C ASP A 70 -5.44 8.37 -3.10
N TYR A 71 -4.33 7.63 -3.10
CA TYR A 71 -3.89 6.79 -2.00
C TYR A 71 -2.54 7.18 -1.42
N ILE A 72 -1.73 7.97 -2.14
CA ILE A 72 -0.40 8.37 -1.66
C ILE A 72 -0.54 9.29 -0.44
N VAL A 73 0.14 8.92 0.65
CA VAL A 73 0.22 9.77 1.84
C VAL A 73 1.11 10.97 1.53
N PRO A 74 0.58 12.21 1.61
CA PRO A 74 1.40 13.40 1.39
C PRO A 74 2.48 13.48 2.49
N THR A 75 3.74 13.53 2.09
CA THR A 75 4.82 13.84 3.03
C THR A 75 4.92 15.34 3.23
N ALA A 76 5.28 15.78 4.44
CA ALA A 76 5.43 17.20 4.77
C ALA A 76 6.40 17.97 3.85
N GLN A 77 7.32 17.26 3.20
CA GLN A 77 8.24 17.82 2.19
C GLN A 77 7.59 18.15 0.85
N THR A 78 6.40 17.62 0.57
CA THR A 78 5.65 17.90 -0.67
C THR A 78 4.75 19.12 -0.57
N ILE A 79 4.57 19.66 0.65
CA ILE A 79 3.70 20.83 0.90
C ILE A 79 4.60 22.06 1.03
N GLY A 80 5.05 22.64 -0.07
CA GLY A 80 5.64 23.97 0.05
C GLY A 80 6.68 24.40 -0.97
N ASP A 81 7.48 23.52 -1.50
CA ASP A 81 8.48 23.91 -2.48
C ASP A 81 8.14 23.34 -3.86
N ASN A 82 7.42 24.14 -4.64
CA ASN A 82 7.21 23.92 -6.06
C ASN A 82 8.50 24.09 -6.90
N VAL A 83 9.65 23.92 -6.31
CA VAL A 83 10.90 23.90 -7.03
C VAL A 83 11.10 22.48 -7.52
N ILE A 84 10.60 22.21 -8.70
CA ILE A 84 10.90 20.99 -9.46
C ILE A 84 12.36 21.09 -9.93
N PHE A 85 13.29 20.90 -9.02
CA PHE A 85 14.61 20.49 -9.42
C PHE A 85 14.54 18.99 -9.69
N TYR A 86 15.07 18.57 -10.82
CA TYR A 86 15.50 17.19 -11.02
C TYR A 86 16.62 16.90 -10.00
N ASN A 87 16.26 16.83 -8.73
CA ASN A 87 17.15 16.31 -7.74
C ASN A 87 17.33 14.84 -8.09
N GLU A 88 18.48 14.54 -8.62
CA GLU A 88 18.99 13.21 -8.84
C GLU A 88 19.28 12.60 -7.47
N THR A 89 18.24 12.29 -6.69
CA THR A 89 18.42 11.36 -5.58
C THR A 89 18.77 10.03 -6.20
N ASP A 90 19.98 9.61 -5.94
CA ASP A 90 20.57 8.37 -6.48
C ASP A 90 20.09 7.14 -5.71
N ASP A 91 18.94 7.28 -5.03
CA ASP A 91 18.34 6.23 -4.23
C ASP A 91 17.93 5.06 -5.14
N ASP A 92 18.53 3.90 -4.87
CA ASP A 92 18.20 2.66 -5.57
C ASP A 92 16.82 2.13 -5.18
N VAL A 93 16.31 2.52 -4.01
CA VAL A 93 15.04 2.07 -3.46
C VAL A 93 14.05 3.22 -3.42
N VAL A 94 12.88 3.01 -4.02
CA VAL A 94 11.76 3.96 -3.99
C VAL A 94 10.64 3.42 -3.12
N ASP A 95 10.34 4.15 -2.05
CA ASP A 95 9.29 3.81 -1.10
C ASP A 95 7.94 4.38 -1.51
N PHE A 96 6.91 3.54 -1.46
CA PHE A 96 5.52 3.95 -1.57
C PHE A 96 4.81 3.73 -0.23
N THR A 97 4.24 4.80 0.31
CA THR A 97 3.36 4.77 1.47
C THR A 97 1.98 5.20 1.05
N LEU A 98 1.01 4.29 1.19
CA LEU A 98 -0.36 4.52 0.75
C LEU A 98 -1.31 4.44 1.94
N ASP A 99 -2.27 5.37 1.98
CA ASP A 99 -3.42 5.29 2.88
C ASP A 99 -4.61 4.70 2.12
N VAL A 100 -4.98 3.49 2.51
CA VAL A 100 -6.05 2.74 1.85
C VAL A 100 -7.20 2.51 2.82
N SER A 101 -8.40 2.31 2.28
CA SER A 101 -9.58 2.00 3.08
C SER A 101 -9.32 0.81 4.01
N ARG A 102 -9.94 0.81 5.18
CA ARG A 102 -9.92 -0.33 6.13
C ARG A 102 -10.46 -1.63 5.53
N ARG A 103 -11.24 -1.53 4.46
CA ARG A 103 -11.76 -2.68 3.69
C ARG A 103 -10.77 -3.23 2.66
N TYR A 104 -9.60 -2.64 2.54
CA TYR A 104 -8.56 -3.13 1.65
C TYR A 104 -8.09 -4.53 2.09
N ASN A 105 -7.97 -5.42 1.11
CA ASN A 105 -7.43 -6.75 1.37
C ASN A 105 -5.89 -6.70 1.44
N GLY A 106 -5.33 -6.71 2.65
CA GLY A 106 -3.88 -6.64 2.87
C GLY A 106 -3.05 -7.72 2.16
N THR A 107 -3.66 -8.86 1.80
CA THR A 107 -2.97 -9.90 1.01
C THR A 107 -2.64 -9.44 -0.41
N LEU A 108 -3.28 -8.37 -0.90
CA LEU A 108 -3.01 -7.80 -2.22
C LEU A 108 -1.81 -6.84 -2.23
N THR A 109 -1.21 -6.52 -1.09
CA THR A 109 -0.08 -5.56 -1.03
C THR A 109 1.11 -6.04 -1.85
N ASP A 110 1.49 -7.31 -1.73
CA ASP A 110 2.56 -7.90 -2.56
C ASP A 110 2.19 -7.94 -4.05
N THR A 111 0.93 -8.20 -4.35
CA THR A 111 0.42 -8.19 -5.72
C THR A 111 0.48 -6.77 -6.29
N LEU A 112 0.06 -5.77 -5.53
CA LEU A 112 0.15 -4.36 -5.89
C LEU A 112 1.60 -3.95 -6.17
N ALA A 113 2.53 -4.31 -5.28
CA ALA A 113 3.95 -4.02 -5.46
C ALA A 113 4.51 -4.62 -6.77
N ARG A 114 4.20 -5.89 -7.05
CA ARG A 114 4.63 -6.57 -8.28
C ARG A 114 4.01 -5.97 -9.54
N MET A 115 2.71 -5.65 -9.51
CA MET A 115 2.02 -5.01 -10.63
C MET A 115 2.60 -3.63 -10.91
N THR A 116 2.92 -2.87 -9.86
CA THR A 116 3.51 -1.55 -9.98
C THR A 116 4.93 -1.63 -10.57
N ALA A 117 5.76 -2.56 -10.08
CA ALA A 117 7.10 -2.80 -10.64
C ALA A 117 7.02 -3.24 -12.12
N LYS A 118 6.07 -4.11 -12.45
CA LYS A 118 5.83 -4.55 -13.83
C LYS A 118 5.41 -3.40 -14.75
N TYR A 119 4.52 -2.53 -14.28
CA TYR A 119 4.15 -1.33 -15.01
C TYR A 119 5.36 -0.46 -15.35
N VAL A 120 6.26 -0.25 -14.36
CA VAL A 120 7.49 0.54 -14.56
C VAL A 120 8.38 -0.13 -15.61
N GLU A 121 8.58 -1.45 -15.53
CA GLU A 121 9.35 -2.23 -16.51
C GLU A 121 8.76 -2.08 -17.91
N ASP A 122 7.46 -2.30 -18.10
CA ASP A 122 6.79 -2.24 -19.39
C ASP A 122 6.79 -0.80 -19.97
N TYR A 123 6.69 0.22 -19.11
CA TYR A 123 6.85 1.61 -19.52
C TYR A 123 8.25 1.89 -20.04
N MET A 124 9.29 1.44 -19.34
CA MET A 124 10.67 1.58 -19.76
C MET A 124 10.95 0.84 -21.06
N MET A 125 10.41 -0.38 -21.22
CA MET A 125 10.49 -1.15 -22.46
C MET A 125 9.81 -0.41 -23.63
N TYR A 126 8.63 0.16 -23.39
CA TYR A 126 7.92 0.96 -24.39
C TYR A 126 8.76 2.17 -24.85
N GLN A 127 9.31 2.93 -23.90
CA GLN A 127 10.16 4.10 -24.20
C GLN A 127 11.45 3.70 -24.90
N TRP A 128 12.07 2.59 -24.50
CA TRP A 128 13.27 2.07 -25.13
C TRP A 128 13.04 1.75 -26.61
N TRP A 129 11.98 1.02 -26.94
CA TRP A 129 11.65 0.68 -28.32
C TRP A 129 11.27 1.89 -29.17
N LEU A 130 10.64 2.89 -28.60
CA LEU A 130 10.38 4.16 -29.31
C LEU A 130 11.69 4.89 -29.63
N LYS A 131 12.62 4.96 -28.70
CA LYS A 131 13.90 5.66 -28.87
C LYS A 131 14.83 4.96 -29.86
N THR A 132 14.76 3.63 -29.92
CA THR A 132 15.50 2.82 -30.91
C THR A 132 14.77 2.72 -32.24
N SER A 133 13.69 3.49 -32.45
CA SER A 133 12.91 3.53 -33.69
C SER A 133 12.26 2.18 -34.07
N ASN A 134 12.09 1.28 -33.11
CA ASN A 134 11.45 -0.01 -33.33
C ASN A 134 9.98 -0.02 -32.89
N GLN A 135 9.15 0.68 -33.66
CA GLN A 135 7.74 0.89 -33.36
C GLN A 135 6.95 -0.44 -33.24
N LYS A 136 7.30 -1.45 -34.07
CA LYS A 136 6.64 -2.77 -34.01
C LYS A 136 6.86 -3.48 -32.66
N GLN A 137 7.98 -3.24 -32.01
CA GLN A 137 8.27 -3.81 -30.69
C GLN A 137 7.63 -2.96 -29.59
N ALA A 138 7.39 -1.66 -29.81
CA ALA A 138 6.74 -0.80 -28.84
C ALA A 138 5.21 -1.05 -28.73
N GLU A 139 4.53 -1.34 -29.85
CA GLU A 139 3.06 -1.51 -29.89
C GLU A 139 2.50 -2.46 -28.82
N PRO A 140 3.05 -3.69 -28.59
CA PRO A 140 2.53 -4.59 -27.57
C PRO A 140 2.61 -3.99 -26.15
N TYR A 141 3.66 -3.22 -25.86
CA TYR A 141 3.84 -2.63 -24.54
C TYR A 141 2.81 -1.53 -24.25
N GLN A 142 2.33 -0.82 -25.25
CA GLN A 142 1.22 0.13 -25.07
C GLN A 142 -0.05 -0.58 -24.56
N ALA A 143 -0.35 -1.76 -25.08
CA ALA A 143 -1.47 -2.55 -24.61
C ALA A 143 -1.24 -3.10 -23.19
N PHE A 144 0.01 -3.52 -22.87
CA PHE A 144 0.36 -4.00 -21.54
C PHE A 144 0.22 -2.88 -20.50
N LEU A 145 0.65 -1.66 -20.80
CA LEU A 145 0.51 -0.52 -19.89
C LEU A 145 -0.95 -0.26 -19.50
N VAL A 146 -1.88 -0.32 -20.46
CA VAL A 146 -3.31 -0.16 -20.17
C VAL A 146 -3.81 -1.29 -19.28
N PHE A 147 -3.37 -2.52 -19.54
CA PHE A 147 -3.75 -3.69 -18.75
C PHE A 147 -3.19 -3.64 -17.32
N ASP A 148 -1.92 -3.24 -17.18
CA ASP A 148 -1.25 -3.14 -15.89
C ASP A 148 -1.84 -2.02 -15.03
N GLU A 149 -2.16 -0.86 -15.62
CA GLU A 149 -2.88 0.20 -14.93
C GLU A 149 -4.23 -0.31 -14.38
N GLN A 150 -5.00 -1.03 -15.20
CA GLN A 150 -6.26 -1.60 -14.75
C GLN A 150 -6.07 -2.61 -13.62
N ASN A 151 -5.01 -3.42 -13.65
CA ASN A 151 -4.72 -4.39 -12.61
C ASN A 151 -4.29 -3.70 -11.30
N ILE A 152 -3.47 -2.63 -11.37
CA ILE A 152 -3.13 -1.80 -10.22
C ILE A 152 -4.41 -1.24 -9.59
N ARG A 153 -5.28 -0.62 -10.38
CA ARG A 153 -6.56 -0.07 -9.90
C ARG A 153 -7.47 -1.15 -9.30
N ARG A 154 -7.47 -2.38 -9.84
CA ARG A 154 -8.24 -3.52 -9.30
C ARG A 154 -7.77 -3.94 -7.91
N CYS A 155 -6.50 -3.74 -7.54
CA CYS A 155 -6.01 -4.03 -6.20
C CYS A 155 -6.73 -3.20 -5.12
N PHE A 156 -7.26 -2.02 -5.48
CA PHE A 156 -8.00 -1.14 -4.58
C PHE A 156 -9.51 -1.39 -4.59
N VAL A 157 -9.99 -2.29 -5.44
CA VAL A 157 -11.41 -2.68 -5.40
C VAL A 157 -11.68 -3.36 -4.07
N LEU A 158 -12.56 -2.73 -3.29
CA LEU A 158 -12.90 -3.20 -1.97
C LEU A 158 -13.51 -4.59 -2.06
N SER A 159 -12.86 -5.59 -1.48
CA SER A 159 -13.44 -6.90 -1.26
C SER A 159 -14.40 -6.78 -0.07
N GLY A 160 -15.64 -6.47 -0.35
CA GLY A 160 -16.69 -6.53 0.66
C GLY A 160 -17.67 -7.65 0.32
N PRO A 161 -18.36 -8.22 1.29
CA PRO A 161 -19.50 -9.06 0.98
C PRO A 161 -20.45 -8.26 0.10
N ARG A 162 -21.08 -8.92 -0.87
CA ARG A 162 -22.22 -8.37 -1.60
C ARG A 162 -23.18 -7.79 -0.57
N VAL A 163 -23.80 -6.64 -0.89
CA VAL A 163 -24.68 -5.90 0.01
C VAL A 163 -25.40 -6.90 0.94
N PRO A 164 -25.08 -6.90 2.24
CA PRO A 164 -25.66 -7.88 3.13
C PRO A 164 -27.16 -7.62 3.22
N THR A 165 -27.94 -8.70 3.36
CA THR A 165 -29.38 -8.61 3.56
C THR A 165 -29.71 -7.92 4.88
N VAL A 166 -28.76 -7.95 5.82
CA VAL A 166 -28.80 -7.29 7.13
C VAL A 166 -27.90 -6.05 7.07
N PRO A 167 -28.37 -4.88 7.50
CA PRO A 167 -27.60 -3.65 7.44
C PRO A 167 -26.42 -3.69 8.41
N TYR A 168 -25.37 -2.96 8.07
CA TYR A 168 -24.29 -2.66 9.02
C TYR A 168 -24.74 -1.57 9.99
N THR A 169 -24.11 -1.54 11.16
CA THR A 169 -24.38 -0.51 12.17
C THR A 169 -24.10 0.90 11.65
N GLN A 170 -24.92 1.86 12.11
CA GLN A 170 -24.73 3.29 11.89
C GLN A 170 -24.31 4.02 13.17
N SER A 171 -24.44 3.34 14.33
CA SER A 171 -24.02 3.85 15.63
C SER A 171 -23.09 2.87 16.33
N LEU A 172 -22.14 3.40 17.08
CA LEU A 172 -21.17 2.62 17.85
C LEU A 172 -20.89 3.35 19.17
N THR A 173 -21.16 2.68 20.27
CA THR A 173 -20.81 3.16 21.61
C THR A 173 -19.98 2.14 22.34
N ALA A 174 -19.04 2.57 23.17
CA ALA A 174 -18.12 1.72 23.90
C ALA A 174 -18.23 1.95 25.42
N LYS A 175 -17.99 0.90 26.20
CA LYS A 175 -17.95 0.92 27.66
C LYS A 175 -16.80 0.02 28.15
N VAL A 176 -16.05 0.52 29.12
CA VAL A 176 -15.03 -0.28 29.82
C VAL A 176 -15.60 -0.75 31.15
N ASP A 177 -15.62 -2.06 31.37
CA ASP A 177 -16.20 -2.69 32.57
C ASP A 177 -17.59 -2.17 32.96
N GLY A 178 -18.41 -1.85 31.93
CA GLY A 178 -19.78 -1.35 32.10
C GLY A 178 -19.89 0.15 32.38
N SER A 179 -18.79 0.88 32.53
CA SER A 179 -18.75 2.34 32.69
C SER A 179 -18.69 3.05 31.33
N GLU A 180 -19.48 4.11 31.15
CA GLU A 180 -19.41 4.92 29.93
C GLU A 180 -18.08 5.69 29.87
N SER A 181 -17.46 5.73 28.67
CA SER A 181 -16.10 6.20 28.49
C SER A 181 -15.94 7.71 28.30
N ASP A 182 -16.92 8.53 28.74
CA ASP A 182 -16.95 9.98 28.51
C ASP A 182 -15.86 10.81 29.22
N GLY A 183 -14.80 10.20 29.74
CA GLY A 183 -13.78 10.95 30.46
C GLY A 183 -12.47 10.23 30.71
N GLY A 184 -12.22 9.16 29.99
CA GLY A 184 -11.07 8.30 30.24
C GLY A 184 -11.30 7.35 31.42
N VAL A 185 -10.81 6.13 31.27
CA VAL A 185 -10.94 5.07 32.29
C VAL A 185 -9.56 4.77 32.87
N THR A 186 -9.45 4.70 34.21
CA THR A 186 -8.20 4.28 34.85
C THR A 186 -8.33 2.83 35.28
N ILE A 187 -7.36 2.00 34.90
CA ILE A 187 -7.26 0.59 35.28
C ILE A 187 -5.93 0.30 35.96
N ALA A 188 -5.86 -0.72 36.79
CA ALA A 188 -4.61 -1.16 37.39
C ALA A 188 -3.82 -2.04 36.41
N LEU A 189 -2.48 -2.01 36.53
CA LEU A 189 -1.61 -2.84 35.68
C LEU A 189 -1.84 -4.35 35.87
N ASP A 190 -2.23 -4.74 37.07
CA ASP A 190 -2.43 -6.14 37.47
C ASP A 190 -3.86 -6.63 37.25
N ASP A 191 -4.76 -5.81 36.70
CA ASP A 191 -6.13 -6.19 36.33
C ASP A 191 -6.11 -7.18 35.15
N GLU A 192 -6.43 -8.46 35.41
CA GLU A 192 -6.36 -9.52 34.41
C GLU A 192 -7.60 -9.60 33.48
N ASP A 193 -8.76 -9.04 33.90
CA ASP A 193 -10.05 -9.28 33.26
C ASP A 193 -10.79 -8.01 32.78
N VAL A 194 -10.05 -6.96 32.42
CA VAL A 194 -10.67 -5.73 31.91
C VAL A 194 -11.33 -6.00 30.56
N THR A 195 -12.61 -5.63 30.45
CA THR A 195 -13.38 -5.85 29.23
C THR A 195 -13.85 -4.53 28.62
N LEU A 196 -13.65 -4.41 27.31
CA LEU A 196 -14.21 -3.34 26.49
C LEU A 196 -15.42 -3.89 25.76
N SER A 197 -16.61 -3.52 26.21
CA SER A 197 -17.87 -3.86 25.56
C SER A 197 -18.30 -2.73 24.63
N TYR A 198 -19.01 -3.08 23.58
CA TYR A 198 -19.58 -2.09 22.65
C TYR A 198 -21.01 -2.44 22.27
N THR A 199 -21.75 -1.41 21.87
CA THR A 199 -23.13 -1.54 21.41
C THR A 199 -23.22 -1.07 19.97
N ILE A 200 -23.89 -1.84 19.14
CA ILE A 200 -24.23 -1.56 17.76
C ILE A 200 -25.75 -1.50 17.59
N ASP A 201 -26.23 -1.02 16.45
CA ASP A 201 -27.67 -1.00 16.14
C ASP A 201 -28.27 -2.40 16.18
N ASP A 202 -29.51 -2.51 16.67
CA ASP A 202 -30.21 -3.79 16.81
C ASP A 202 -30.36 -4.50 15.45
N GLY A 203 -29.98 -5.76 15.42
CA GLY A 203 -29.99 -6.57 14.19
C GLY A 203 -28.92 -6.22 13.16
N ALA A 204 -27.98 -5.32 13.47
CA ALA A 204 -26.87 -5.00 12.56
C ALA A 204 -25.81 -6.13 12.54
N ILE A 205 -25.06 -6.20 11.44
CA ILE A 205 -23.91 -7.08 11.32
C ILE A 205 -22.79 -6.56 12.20
N ASP A 206 -22.26 -7.42 13.06
CA ASP A 206 -21.09 -7.13 13.91
C ASP A 206 -19.79 -7.29 13.10
N ASP A 207 -19.32 -6.16 12.57
CA ASP A 207 -18.04 -6.04 11.86
C ASP A 207 -17.03 -5.15 12.58
N ILE A 208 -17.24 -4.91 13.88
CA ILE A 208 -16.42 -4.02 14.68
C ILE A 208 -15.08 -4.66 15.02
N GLU A 209 -14.02 -3.91 14.82
CA GLU A 209 -12.65 -4.22 15.23
C GLU A 209 -12.13 -3.18 16.22
N ALA A 210 -11.13 -3.57 17.00
CA ALA A 210 -10.49 -2.69 17.97
C ALA A 210 -8.97 -2.64 17.73
N ARG A 211 -8.40 -1.47 17.94
CA ARG A 211 -6.96 -1.23 17.79
C ARG A 211 -6.44 -0.38 18.94
N SER A 212 -5.32 -0.79 19.51
CA SER A 212 -4.55 0.00 20.47
C SER A 212 -3.63 0.99 19.75
N SER A 213 -3.51 2.21 20.27
CA SER A 213 -2.51 3.19 19.81
C SER A 213 -1.09 2.75 20.13
N ASP A 214 -0.90 1.98 21.24
CA ASP A 214 0.38 1.43 21.65
C ASP A 214 0.21 -0.02 22.18
N PRO A 215 0.53 -1.04 21.33
CA PRO A 215 0.44 -2.45 21.71
C PRO A 215 1.43 -2.89 22.78
N GLU A 216 2.48 -2.10 23.04
CA GLU A 216 3.45 -2.36 24.10
C GLU A 216 2.91 -1.94 25.48
N ILE A 217 1.96 -0.99 25.53
CA ILE A 217 1.28 -0.57 26.73
C ILE A 217 0.04 -1.45 26.97
N MET A 218 -0.78 -1.66 25.92
CA MET A 218 -2.01 -2.45 26.02
C MET A 218 -2.27 -3.28 24.76
N GLU A 219 -2.49 -4.57 24.97
CA GLU A 219 -2.93 -5.50 23.94
C GLU A 219 -4.45 -5.65 23.95
N VAL A 220 -5.05 -5.64 22.75
CA VAL A 220 -6.50 -5.82 22.56
C VAL A 220 -6.75 -7.14 21.87
N GLN A 221 -7.57 -7.99 22.45
CA GLN A 221 -7.96 -9.28 21.88
C GLN A 221 -9.48 -9.40 21.83
N ARG A 222 -10.01 -10.03 20.76
CA ARG A 222 -11.44 -10.33 20.69
C ARG A 222 -11.83 -11.34 21.78
N ASP A 223 -12.85 -11.02 22.58
CA ASP A 223 -13.36 -11.95 23.56
C ASP A 223 -14.29 -12.99 22.90
N ARG A 224 -14.53 -14.10 23.59
CA ARG A 224 -15.54 -15.10 23.22
C ARG A 224 -16.96 -14.58 23.42
N LYS A 225 -17.16 -13.59 24.31
CA LYS A 225 -18.43 -12.92 24.49
C LYS A 225 -18.74 -12.05 23.27
N PRO A 226 -19.99 -12.03 22.80
CA PRO A 226 -20.38 -11.15 21.71
C PRO A 226 -20.19 -9.68 22.12
N HIS A 227 -19.80 -8.84 21.18
CA HIS A 227 -19.62 -7.40 21.35
C HIS A 227 -18.63 -7.01 22.45
N CYS A 228 -17.58 -7.81 22.66
CA CYS A 228 -16.58 -7.59 23.70
C CYS A 228 -15.15 -7.81 23.16
N PHE A 229 -14.23 -6.99 23.67
CA PHE A 229 -12.80 -7.18 23.57
C PHE A 229 -12.21 -7.32 24.96
N ARG A 230 -11.22 -8.17 25.13
CA ARG A 230 -10.42 -8.27 26.33
C ARG A 230 -9.21 -7.34 26.18
N LEU A 231 -8.99 -6.53 27.20
CA LEU A 231 -7.85 -5.65 27.30
C LEU A 231 -6.82 -6.24 28.24
N LYS A 232 -5.57 -6.31 27.80
CA LYS A 232 -4.47 -6.79 28.62
C LYS A 232 -3.43 -5.69 28.76
N ALA A 233 -3.33 -5.12 29.95
CA ALA A 233 -2.29 -4.16 30.30
C ALA A 233 -0.91 -4.87 30.35
N LYS A 234 0.10 -4.26 29.73
CA LYS A 234 1.49 -4.74 29.73
C LYS A 234 2.41 -3.77 30.45
N ASN A 235 2.17 -2.48 30.29
CA ASN A 235 2.96 -1.41 30.89
C ASN A 235 2.06 -0.27 31.38
N THR A 236 2.56 0.54 32.29
CA THR A 236 1.89 1.76 32.74
C THR A 236 1.97 2.85 31.66
N GLY A 237 0.92 3.65 31.52
CA GLY A 237 0.85 4.73 30.55
C GLY A 237 -0.57 5.09 30.15
N VAL A 238 -0.70 5.99 29.19
CA VAL A 238 -1.97 6.36 28.59
C VAL A 238 -2.05 5.80 27.18
N VAL A 239 -3.14 5.15 26.85
CA VAL A 239 -3.36 4.53 25.55
C VAL A 239 -4.78 4.81 25.07
N THR A 240 -4.94 5.04 23.79
CA THR A 240 -6.24 5.18 23.13
C THR A 240 -6.58 3.89 22.41
N ILE A 241 -7.75 3.34 22.71
CA ILE A 241 -8.32 2.21 21.97
C ILE A 241 -9.35 2.72 21.00
N THR A 242 -9.13 2.53 19.72
CA THR A 242 -10.07 2.89 18.66
C THR A 242 -10.88 1.67 18.25
N LEU A 243 -12.19 1.72 18.44
CA LEU A 243 -13.14 0.76 17.86
C LEU A 243 -13.65 1.30 16.53
N PHE A 244 -13.72 0.48 15.52
CA PHE A 244 -14.15 0.91 14.20
C PHE A 244 -14.84 -0.20 13.41
N SER A 245 -15.76 0.20 12.52
CA SER A 245 -16.39 -0.71 11.57
C SER A 245 -15.43 -0.99 10.39
N ARG A 246 -15.40 -2.25 9.93
CA ARG A 246 -14.61 -2.63 8.74
C ARG A 246 -15.21 -2.14 7.43
N HIS A 247 -16.51 -1.86 7.38
CA HIS A 247 -17.20 -1.45 6.16
C HIS A 247 -17.32 0.07 6.01
N SER A 248 -17.16 0.85 7.08
CA SER A 248 -17.34 2.30 7.06
C SER A 248 -16.21 3.02 7.81
N ASP A 249 -15.55 3.93 7.12
CA ASP A 249 -14.50 4.77 7.70
C ASP A 249 -15.08 5.90 8.59
N LYS A 250 -16.42 6.03 8.64
CA LYS A 250 -17.13 7.04 9.44
C LYS A 250 -17.60 6.52 10.78
N ILE A 251 -17.62 5.21 10.97
CA ILE A 251 -18.12 4.56 12.19
C ILE A 251 -16.92 4.18 13.03
N GLU A 252 -16.59 5.05 13.97
CA GLU A 252 -15.51 4.82 14.92
C GLU A 252 -15.80 5.48 16.26
N THR A 253 -15.21 4.95 17.32
CA THR A 253 -15.28 5.46 18.70
C THR A 253 -13.93 5.24 19.35
N GLU A 254 -13.46 6.25 20.06
CA GLU A 254 -12.20 6.21 20.80
C GLU A 254 -12.46 6.17 22.31
N VAL A 255 -11.64 5.37 22.97
CA VAL A 255 -11.65 5.24 24.44
C VAL A 255 -10.24 5.46 24.94
N GLU A 256 -10.04 6.49 25.77
CA GLU A 256 -8.78 6.73 26.44
C GLU A 256 -8.69 5.91 27.72
N ILE A 257 -7.60 5.18 27.90
CA ILE A 257 -7.36 4.34 29.07
C ILE A 257 -6.02 4.72 29.70
N THR A 258 -6.06 5.04 30.98
CA THR A 258 -4.86 5.27 31.80
C THR A 258 -4.56 4.03 32.63
N ILE A 259 -3.35 3.48 32.47
CA ILE A 259 -2.90 2.32 33.23
C ILE A 259 -1.99 2.82 34.35
N ALA A 260 -2.43 2.67 35.59
CA ALA A 260 -1.70 3.04 36.78
C ALA A 260 -1.14 1.82 37.51
N LYS A 261 -0.01 1.99 38.20
CA LYS A 261 0.46 1.01 39.17
C LYS A 261 -0.39 1.13 40.44
N GLU A 262 -0.90 0.00 40.96
CA GLU A 262 -1.47 0.04 42.32
C GLU A 262 -0.46 0.58 43.31
N VAL A 263 -0.88 1.52 44.11
CA VAL A 263 -0.09 2.11 45.22
C VAL A 263 -0.23 1.29 46.46
#